data_93cec1560038596a8f22fa68b651ccc4
#
_entry.id   93cec1560038596a8f22fa68b651ccc4
#
_cell.length_a   1.000
_cell.length_b   1.000
_cell.length_c   1.000
_cell.angle_alpha   90.00
_cell.angle_beta   90.00
_cell.angle_gamma   90.00
#
_symmetry.space_group_name_H-M   'P 1'
#
loop_
_entity.id
_entity.type
_entity.pdbx_description
1 polymer ?
#
loop_
_entity_poly.entity_id
_entity_poly.type
_entity_poly.pdbx_seq_one_letter_code
_entity_poly.pdbx_strand_id
1 'polypeptide(L)'
;MQPGTHFAFGAHDTHGVVASFTSSVPAHIAHWYLEREQFEPIPGERGLYRLNEPERDGSRRTRQAVDDLRLLGYTVQADMRLDPALSTGPPLPVLPNGLPERRRRLAQAAAGRTTQRRATPPTTSAPAARPIPPKPTYAPTVHLTAPSGGRSR
;
A
#
# COMPACT_ATOMS: atom_id res chain seq x y z
N MET A 1 -12.30 29.87 -2.46
CA MET A 1 -12.95 28.57 -2.17
C MET A 1 -14.41 28.61 -2.61
N GLN A 2 -14.88 27.57 -3.27
CA GLN A 2 -16.28 27.48 -3.67
C GLN A 2 -17.14 27.07 -2.47
N PRO A 3 -18.42 27.52 -2.38
CA PRO A 3 -19.33 27.11 -1.32
C PRO A 3 -19.53 25.58 -1.39
N GLY A 4 -19.39 24.93 -0.25
CA GLY A 4 -19.49 23.46 -0.15
C GLY A 4 -18.14 22.72 -0.22
N THR A 5 -17.03 23.40 -0.43
CA THR A 5 -15.69 22.79 -0.38
C THR A 5 -15.27 22.58 1.07
N HIS A 6 -14.77 21.39 1.37
CA HIS A 6 -14.24 21.03 2.69
C HIS A 6 -12.73 21.27 2.78
N PHE A 7 -12.00 20.84 1.75
CA PHE A 7 -10.56 21.01 1.63
C PHE A 7 -10.18 21.63 0.29
N ALA A 8 -9.11 22.41 0.26
CA ALA A 8 -8.53 22.93 -0.97
C ALA A 8 -7.02 22.69 -0.97
N PHE A 9 -6.51 22.20 -2.10
CA PHE A 9 -5.09 21.95 -2.35
C PHE A 9 -4.63 22.82 -3.51
N GLY A 10 -3.46 23.43 -3.35
CA GLY A 10 -2.91 24.32 -4.37
C GLY A 10 -1.40 24.43 -4.30
N ALA A 11 -0.83 25.07 -5.30
CA ALA A 11 0.57 25.46 -5.29
C ALA A 11 0.71 26.87 -4.71
N HIS A 12 1.68 27.06 -3.84
CA HIS A 12 2.04 28.35 -3.26
C HIS A 12 3.49 28.68 -3.59
N ASP A 13 3.76 29.92 -3.97
CA ASP A 13 5.09 30.32 -4.47
C ASP A 13 6.22 30.13 -3.45
N THR A 14 5.92 30.34 -2.17
CA THR A 14 6.93 30.25 -1.08
C THR A 14 6.90 28.94 -0.33
N HIS A 15 5.75 28.28 -0.26
CA HIS A 15 5.55 27.07 0.57
C HIS A 15 5.40 25.78 -0.25
N GLY A 16 5.48 25.88 -1.57
CA GLY A 16 5.27 24.74 -2.46
C GLY A 16 3.83 24.27 -2.47
N VAL A 17 3.58 23.01 -2.21
CA VAL A 17 2.21 22.47 -2.14
C VAL A 17 1.60 22.77 -0.78
N VAL A 18 0.44 23.42 -0.81
CA VAL A 18 -0.31 23.80 0.39
C VAL A 18 -1.71 23.19 0.39
N ALA A 19 -2.23 22.98 1.58
CA ALA A 19 -3.60 22.53 1.82
C ALA A 19 -4.29 23.50 2.79
N SER A 20 -5.57 23.74 2.59
CA SER A 20 -6.40 24.47 3.53
C SER A 20 -7.75 23.79 3.70
N PHE A 21 -8.44 24.09 4.81
CA PHE A 21 -9.77 23.58 5.07
C PHE A 21 -10.75 24.69 5.43
N THR A 22 -12.04 24.43 5.27
CA THR A 22 -13.11 25.35 5.58
C THR A 22 -13.67 25.10 6.98
N SER A 23 -14.43 26.07 7.51
CA SER A 23 -15.10 25.95 8.81
C SER A 23 -16.15 24.84 8.88
N SER A 24 -16.51 24.23 7.75
CA SER A 24 -17.42 23.09 7.70
C SER A 24 -16.79 21.79 8.27
N VAL A 25 -15.46 21.76 8.34
CA VAL A 25 -14.73 20.63 8.93
C VAL A 25 -14.21 21.06 10.29
N PRO A 26 -14.46 20.29 11.36
CA PRO A 26 -13.86 20.57 12.65
C PRO A 26 -12.33 20.60 12.56
N ALA A 27 -11.70 21.64 13.14
CA ALA A 27 -10.28 21.87 12.99
C ALA A 27 -9.40 20.69 13.42
N HIS A 28 -9.78 19.99 14.49
CA HIS A 28 -9.04 18.82 14.97
C HIS A 28 -9.10 17.63 14.01
N ILE A 29 -10.24 17.47 13.30
CA ILE A 29 -10.40 16.44 12.26
C ILE A 29 -9.57 16.77 11.04
N ALA A 30 -9.64 18.04 10.58
CA ALA A 30 -8.85 18.50 9.45
C ALA A 30 -7.34 18.36 9.72
N HIS A 31 -6.90 18.75 10.92
CA HIS A 31 -5.53 18.61 11.36
C HIS A 31 -5.06 17.15 11.33
N TRP A 32 -5.84 16.24 11.91
CA TRP A 32 -5.52 14.81 11.94
C TRP A 32 -5.34 14.21 10.54
N TYR A 33 -6.24 14.56 9.59
CA TYR A 33 -6.11 14.07 8.21
C TYR A 33 -4.89 14.67 7.50
N LEU A 34 -4.66 15.97 7.62
CA LEU A 34 -3.56 16.63 6.96
C LEU A 34 -2.20 16.17 7.51
N GLU A 35 -2.06 15.98 8.81
CA GLU A 35 -0.84 15.43 9.41
C GLU A 35 -0.56 14.00 8.94
N ARG A 36 -1.59 13.17 8.85
CA ARG A 36 -1.47 11.81 8.33
C ARG A 36 -0.92 11.80 6.89
N GLU A 37 -1.33 12.75 6.08
CA GLU A 37 -0.85 12.92 4.71
C GLU A 37 0.45 13.75 4.63
N GLN A 38 1.11 13.95 5.78
CA GLN A 38 2.40 14.65 5.90
C GLN A 38 2.34 16.14 5.58
N PHE A 39 1.20 16.79 5.82
CA PHE A 39 1.09 18.22 5.80
C PHE A 39 1.31 18.79 7.19
N GLU A 40 2.14 19.84 7.30
CA GLU A 40 2.45 20.53 8.53
C GLU A 40 1.77 21.90 8.57
N PRO A 41 1.24 22.33 9.72
CA PRO A 41 0.66 23.67 9.85
C PRO A 41 1.73 24.75 9.67
N ILE A 42 1.40 25.80 8.91
CA ILE A 42 2.31 26.93 8.73
C ILE A 42 2.19 27.87 9.92
N PRO A 43 3.30 28.14 10.64
CA PRO A 43 3.29 29.09 11.75
C PRO A 43 2.84 30.49 11.29
N GLY A 44 1.85 31.06 11.96
CA GLY A 44 1.32 32.38 11.64
C GLY A 44 0.12 32.39 10.67
N GLU A 45 -0.13 31.33 9.94
CA GLU A 45 -1.26 31.22 9.02
C GLU A 45 -2.26 30.15 9.48
N ARG A 46 -3.36 30.61 10.08
CA ARG A 46 -4.39 29.70 10.61
C ARG A 46 -5.10 28.95 9.47
N GLY A 47 -5.10 27.62 9.57
CA GLY A 47 -5.82 26.76 8.62
C GLY A 47 -5.09 26.54 7.30
N LEU A 48 -3.84 26.97 7.18
CA LEU A 48 -2.98 26.67 6.05
C LEU A 48 -1.89 25.65 6.47
N TYR A 49 -1.70 24.65 5.64
CA TYR A 49 -0.74 23.56 5.84
C TYR A 49 0.15 23.46 4.62
N ARG A 50 1.42 23.20 4.82
CA ARG A 50 2.38 22.92 3.75
C ARG A 50 2.70 21.42 3.71
N LEU A 51 2.97 20.90 2.55
CA LEU A 51 3.48 19.53 2.42
C LEU A 51 4.93 19.47 2.90
N ASN A 52 5.23 18.50 3.77
CA ASN A 52 6.61 18.22 4.18
C ASN A 52 7.37 17.57 3.02
N GLU A 53 8.59 18.01 2.75
CA GLU A 53 9.42 17.55 1.63
C GLU A 53 8.69 17.52 0.28
N PRO A 54 8.23 18.67 -0.26
CA PRO A 54 7.44 18.72 -1.49
C PRO A 54 8.21 18.23 -2.72
N GLU A 55 9.54 18.28 -2.69
CA GLU A 55 10.42 17.82 -3.77
C GLU A 55 10.41 16.29 -3.93
N ARG A 56 10.10 15.58 -2.85
CA ARG A 56 10.05 14.12 -2.85
C ARG A 56 8.63 13.63 -3.12
N ASP A 57 8.29 13.44 -4.40
CA ASP A 57 6.98 12.95 -4.83
C ASP A 57 5.78 13.81 -4.38
N GLY A 58 5.97 15.11 -4.13
CA GLY A 58 4.95 16.00 -3.57
C GLY A 58 3.64 15.96 -4.33
N SER A 59 3.68 16.06 -5.66
CA SER A 59 2.48 15.99 -6.50
C SER A 59 1.75 14.65 -6.40
N ARG A 60 2.47 13.54 -6.29
CA ARG A 60 1.90 12.20 -6.15
C ARG A 60 1.23 12.04 -4.79
N ARG A 61 1.92 12.43 -3.71
CA ARG A 61 1.37 12.38 -2.33
C ARG A 61 0.13 13.25 -2.19
N THR A 62 0.16 14.45 -2.77
CA THR A 62 -1.01 15.33 -2.75
C THR A 62 -2.20 14.73 -3.49
N ARG A 63 -1.99 14.11 -4.66
CA ARG A 63 -3.07 13.42 -5.39
C ARG A 63 -3.65 12.28 -4.56
N GLN A 64 -2.81 11.52 -3.87
CA GLN A 64 -3.26 10.46 -2.97
C GLN A 64 -4.12 11.04 -1.84
N ALA A 65 -3.69 12.13 -1.20
CA ALA A 65 -4.44 12.80 -0.15
C ALA A 65 -5.80 13.32 -0.66
N VAL A 66 -5.84 13.87 -1.88
CA VAL A 66 -7.10 14.32 -2.52
C VAL A 66 -8.05 13.15 -2.75
N ASP A 67 -7.55 12.02 -3.27
CA ASP A 67 -8.35 10.81 -3.50
C ASP A 67 -8.87 10.24 -2.19
N ASP A 68 -8.03 10.11 -1.17
CA ASP A 68 -8.40 9.55 0.13
C ASP A 68 -9.48 10.41 0.82
N LEU A 69 -9.35 11.74 0.77
CA LEU A 69 -10.36 12.64 1.32
C LEU A 69 -11.70 12.57 0.53
N ARG A 70 -11.65 12.43 -0.80
CA ARG A 70 -12.85 12.23 -1.62
C ARG A 70 -13.54 10.91 -1.31
N LEU A 71 -12.78 9.82 -1.13
CA LEU A 71 -13.30 8.51 -0.72
C LEU A 71 -13.99 8.54 0.65
N LEU A 72 -13.53 9.41 1.55
CA LEU A 72 -14.14 9.66 2.85
C LEU A 72 -15.39 10.55 2.79
N GLY A 73 -15.77 11.01 1.59
CA GLY A 73 -16.96 11.82 1.37
C GLY A 73 -16.75 13.32 1.50
N TYR A 74 -15.52 13.79 1.61
CA TYR A 74 -15.24 15.22 1.63
C TYR A 74 -15.22 15.81 0.21
N THR A 75 -15.75 17.02 0.06
CA THR A 75 -15.61 17.79 -1.18
C THR A 75 -14.25 18.46 -1.20
N VAL A 76 -13.39 18.04 -2.13
CA VAL A 76 -12.02 18.51 -2.24
C VAL A 76 -11.84 19.26 -3.55
N GLN A 77 -11.39 20.51 -3.46
CA GLN A 77 -10.93 21.32 -4.59
C GLN A 77 -9.40 21.18 -4.69
N ALA A 78 -8.90 20.79 -5.84
CA ALA A 78 -7.47 20.69 -6.09
C ALA A 78 -7.12 21.48 -7.37
N ASP A 79 -5.91 22.03 -7.38
CA ASP A 79 -5.36 22.67 -8.56
C ASP A 79 -5.21 21.65 -9.70
N MET A 80 -5.31 22.08 -10.97
CA MET A 80 -5.29 21.18 -12.15
C MET A 80 -4.11 20.21 -12.15
N ARG A 81 -2.96 20.61 -11.62
CA ARG A 81 -1.76 19.78 -11.53
C ARG A 81 -1.81 18.73 -10.40
N LEU A 82 -2.65 18.99 -9.42
CA LEU A 82 -2.78 18.19 -8.19
C LEU A 82 -4.06 17.36 -8.18
N ASP A 83 -4.99 17.61 -9.11
CA ASP A 83 -6.23 16.85 -9.20
C ASP A 83 -6.00 15.51 -9.93
N PRO A 84 -6.19 14.37 -9.25
CA PRO A 84 -6.04 13.05 -9.85
C PRO A 84 -7.03 12.85 -11.00
N ALA A 85 -8.25 13.40 -10.91
CA ALA A 85 -9.25 13.28 -11.95
C ALA A 85 -8.85 13.96 -13.27
N LEU A 86 -8.06 15.04 -13.20
CA LEU A 86 -7.56 15.77 -14.36
C LEU A 86 -6.19 15.26 -14.83
N SER A 87 -5.48 14.55 -13.96
CA SER A 87 -4.19 13.92 -14.28
C SER A 87 -4.35 12.57 -14.98
N THR A 88 -5.56 12.13 -15.23
CA THR A 88 -5.83 10.95 -16.05
C THR A 88 -5.53 11.31 -17.51
N GLY A 89 -4.24 11.45 -17.82
CA GLY A 89 -3.77 11.21 -19.18
C GLY A 89 -4.31 9.83 -19.62
N PRO A 90 -4.34 9.55 -20.94
CA PRO A 90 -4.82 8.25 -21.43
C PRO A 90 -4.14 7.17 -20.58
N PRO A 91 -4.89 6.18 -20.05
CA PRO A 91 -4.33 5.20 -19.14
C PRO A 91 -3.08 4.66 -19.80
N LEU A 92 -1.94 4.95 -19.17
CA LEU A 92 -0.67 4.34 -19.59
C LEU A 92 -1.01 2.86 -19.68
N PRO A 93 -0.76 2.19 -20.84
CA PRO A 93 -1.02 0.77 -20.95
C PRO A 93 -0.35 0.18 -19.72
N VAL A 94 -1.17 -0.36 -18.82
CA VAL A 94 -0.68 -1.07 -17.64
C VAL A 94 0.19 -2.14 -18.24
N LEU A 95 1.51 -1.90 -18.28
CA LEU A 95 2.48 -2.94 -18.58
C LEU A 95 2.09 -4.05 -17.63
N PRO A 96 1.56 -5.18 -18.10
CA PRO A 96 1.11 -6.22 -17.22
C PRO A 96 2.33 -6.55 -16.38
N ASN A 97 2.26 -6.23 -15.09
CA ASN A 97 3.28 -6.64 -14.14
C ASN A 97 3.54 -8.09 -14.51
N GLY A 98 4.78 -8.43 -14.93
CA GLY A 98 5.11 -9.70 -15.60
C GLY A 98 4.70 -10.98 -14.85
N LEU A 99 3.86 -10.87 -13.80
CA LEU A 99 3.24 -11.93 -13.05
C LEU A 99 2.23 -12.76 -13.87
N PRO A 100 1.28 -12.18 -14.65
CA PRO A 100 0.40 -12.99 -15.51
C PRO A 100 1.18 -13.60 -16.68
N GLU A 101 2.16 -12.90 -17.23
CA GLU A 101 3.05 -13.40 -18.28
C GLU A 101 3.93 -14.54 -17.76
N ARG A 102 4.51 -14.39 -16.57
CA ARG A 102 5.25 -15.48 -15.89
C ARG A 102 4.36 -16.68 -15.59
N ARG A 103 3.12 -16.48 -15.14
CA ARG A 103 2.14 -17.56 -14.95
C ARG A 103 1.79 -18.24 -16.25
N ARG A 104 1.59 -17.50 -17.34
CA ARG A 104 1.34 -18.06 -18.68
C ARG A 104 2.53 -18.88 -19.18
N ARG A 105 3.76 -18.37 -19.05
CA ARG A 105 4.97 -19.10 -19.45
C ARG A 105 5.17 -20.37 -18.61
N LEU A 106 4.93 -20.32 -17.30
CA LEU A 106 4.97 -21.48 -16.43
C LEU A 106 3.89 -22.51 -16.79
N ALA A 107 2.67 -22.06 -17.09
CA ALA A 107 1.58 -22.94 -17.52
C ALA A 107 1.88 -23.60 -18.88
N GLN A 108 2.45 -22.86 -19.84
CA GLN A 108 2.88 -23.39 -21.13
C GLN A 108 4.04 -24.39 -20.99
N ALA A 109 5.00 -24.09 -20.13
CA ALA A 109 6.11 -25.01 -19.86
C ALA A 109 5.65 -26.29 -19.17
N ALA A 110 4.66 -26.22 -18.30
CA ALA A 110 4.05 -27.39 -17.66
C ALA A 110 3.23 -28.24 -18.65
N ALA A 111 2.47 -27.59 -19.55
CA ALA A 111 1.72 -28.26 -20.60
C ALA A 111 2.63 -28.97 -21.63
N GLY A 112 3.77 -28.35 -21.96
CA GLY A 112 4.76 -28.97 -22.85
C GLY A 112 5.42 -30.23 -22.26
N ARG A 113 5.61 -30.27 -20.96
CA ARG A 113 6.18 -31.45 -20.27
C ARG A 113 5.19 -32.63 -20.21
N THR A 114 3.91 -32.38 -20.13
CA THR A 114 2.88 -33.44 -20.12
C THR A 114 2.72 -34.11 -21.49
N THR A 115 2.85 -33.37 -22.59
CA THR A 115 2.84 -33.92 -23.94
C THR A 115 4.08 -34.76 -24.25
N GLN A 116 5.24 -34.36 -23.73
CA GLN A 116 6.49 -35.09 -23.97
C GLN A 116 6.55 -36.41 -23.15
N ARG A 117 5.89 -36.47 -21.99
CA ARG A 117 5.78 -37.71 -21.21
C ARG A 117 4.84 -38.76 -21.83
N ARG A 118 3.92 -38.34 -22.70
CA ARG A 118 2.96 -39.24 -23.35
C ARG A 118 3.55 -39.93 -24.58
N ALA A 119 4.70 -39.49 -25.05
CA ALA A 119 5.37 -40.06 -26.24
C ALA A 119 6.45 -41.08 -25.94
N THR A 120 6.76 -41.36 -24.67
CA THR A 120 7.69 -42.43 -24.30
C THR A 120 6.94 -43.68 -23.86
N PRO A 121 7.17 -44.84 -24.50
CA PRO A 121 6.56 -46.12 -24.08
C PRO A 121 6.99 -46.47 -22.67
N PRO A 122 6.14 -47.11 -21.86
CA PRO A 122 6.47 -47.47 -20.48
C PRO A 122 7.51 -48.56 -20.48
N THR A 123 8.75 -48.22 -20.16
CA THR A 123 9.76 -49.22 -19.82
C THR A 123 9.44 -49.69 -18.40
N THR A 124 8.90 -50.88 -18.32
CA THR A 124 8.55 -51.58 -17.07
C THR A 124 9.83 -51.93 -16.33
N SER A 125 10.24 -51.08 -15.42
CA SER A 125 11.24 -51.42 -14.41
C SER A 125 10.76 -50.84 -13.09
N ALA A 126 10.32 -51.72 -12.20
CA ALA A 126 9.88 -51.35 -10.85
C ALA A 126 11.06 -50.74 -10.10
N PRO A 127 10.95 -49.52 -9.56
CA PRO A 127 12.01 -48.99 -8.70
C PRO A 127 12.03 -49.76 -7.40
N ALA A 128 13.22 -50.28 -7.04
CA ALA A 128 13.51 -50.90 -5.74
C ALA A 128 13.08 -49.91 -4.62
N ALA A 129 12.34 -50.46 -3.66
CA ALA A 129 11.86 -49.72 -2.52
C ALA A 129 13.02 -49.02 -1.78
N ARG A 130 13.06 -47.70 -1.79
CA ARG A 130 13.97 -46.95 -0.95
C ARG A 130 13.57 -47.14 0.51
N PRO A 131 14.51 -47.45 1.41
CA PRO A 131 14.22 -47.52 2.83
C PRO A 131 13.74 -46.19 3.35
N ILE A 132 12.59 -46.16 4.02
CA ILE A 132 11.99 -45.00 4.66
C ILE A 132 12.91 -44.58 5.81
N PRO A 133 13.40 -43.33 5.87
CA PRO A 133 14.18 -42.84 6.99
C PRO A 133 13.35 -42.88 8.28
N PRO A 134 13.96 -43.26 9.43
CA PRO A 134 13.25 -43.32 10.70
C PRO A 134 12.71 -41.94 11.09
N LYS A 135 11.47 -41.92 11.53
CA LYS A 135 10.78 -40.71 12.00
C LYS A 135 11.50 -40.16 13.23
N PRO A 136 11.92 -38.89 13.27
CA PRO A 136 12.55 -38.34 14.45
C PRO A 136 11.53 -38.28 15.60
N THR A 137 11.88 -38.96 16.70
CA THR A 137 11.10 -38.89 17.94
C THR A 137 11.45 -37.61 18.66
N TYR A 138 10.65 -36.57 18.44
CA TYR A 138 10.79 -35.31 19.17
C TYR A 138 9.96 -35.39 20.45
N ALA A 139 10.61 -35.48 21.60
CA ALA A 139 9.96 -35.34 22.90
C ALA A 139 10.06 -33.85 23.33
N PRO A 140 8.95 -33.11 23.44
CA PRO A 140 9.02 -31.75 23.95
C PRO A 140 9.26 -31.77 25.45
N THR A 141 10.42 -31.31 25.89
CA THR A 141 10.72 -31.07 27.30
C THR A 141 10.11 -29.73 27.69
N VAL A 142 8.94 -29.76 28.29
CA VAL A 142 8.32 -28.55 28.86
C VAL A 142 8.87 -28.35 30.27
N HIS A 143 9.79 -27.41 30.43
CA HIS A 143 10.20 -26.95 31.75
C HIS A 143 9.22 -25.84 32.21
N LEU A 144 8.28 -26.23 33.05
CA LEU A 144 7.45 -25.32 33.82
C LEU A 144 8.24 -24.79 35.00
N THR A 145 8.81 -23.59 34.87
CA THR A 145 9.39 -22.88 35.99
C THR A 145 8.26 -22.11 36.69
N ALA A 146 7.84 -22.56 37.84
CA ALA A 146 6.88 -21.87 38.68
C ALA A 146 7.54 -20.62 39.30
N PRO A 147 6.91 -19.43 39.26
CA PRO A 147 7.40 -18.28 40.00
C PRO A 147 7.11 -18.46 41.49
N SER A 148 8.17 -18.54 42.27
CA SER A 148 8.13 -18.53 43.73
C SER A 148 7.65 -17.17 44.23
N GLY A 149 6.47 -17.14 44.86
CA GLY A 149 5.92 -15.95 45.49
C GLY A 149 6.73 -15.54 46.72
N GLY A 150 7.48 -14.44 46.63
CA GLY A 150 8.07 -13.73 47.78
C GLY A 150 7.04 -12.83 48.43
N ARG A 151 6.48 -13.23 49.57
CA ARG A 151 5.86 -12.34 50.53
C ARG A 151 6.97 -11.62 51.28
N SER A 152 6.96 -10.30 51.29
CA SER A 152 7.64 -9.48 52.27
C SER A 152 6.67 -8.66 53.09
N ARG A 153 6.90 -8.66 54.34
CA ARG A 153 6.24 -7.88 55.42
C ARG A 153 6.49 -6.40 55.25
#